data_6b90fb13c9bbf226585d50e91feb7554
#
_entry.id   6b90fb13c9bbf226585d50e91feb7554
#
_cell.length_a   1.000
_cell.length_b   1.000
_cell.length_c   1.000
_cell.angle_alpha   90.00
_cell.angle_beta   90.00
_cell.angle_gamma   90.00
#
_symmetry.space_group_name_H-M   'P 1'
#
loop_
_entity.id
_entity.type
_entity.pdbx_description
1 polymer ?
#
loop_
_entity_poly.entity_id
_entity_poly.type
_entity_poly.pdbx_seq_one_letter_code
_entity_poly.pdbx_strand_id
1 'polypeptide(L)'
;VAIIHPETKKPVVLKEYHGNALVPSIIHFAPGGTILVGDEAKKHLVDAPQQTVFSVKRLMGKSYNDIRVYSSFFTYKVIDDQTESLVKIQVGDRFYSPVELSSLILKELKTRAEHILKTPVTKAVITVPAYFNDAQRQATRDAGKLAGLDVLRIVNEPTAASLAYGLGLKKDEIKTIAVYDLGGGTFDISILKLTKGVFEVLATNGDSALGGDDFDRRVYCWMLEQANLH
;
A
#
# COMPACT_ATOMS: atom_id res chain seq x y z
N VAL A 1 -4.15 8.24 6.46
CA VAL A 1 -4.34 7.85 7.86
C VAL A 1 -5.66 8.43 8.37
N ALA A 2 -6.39 7.67 9.17
CA ALA A 2 -7.61 8.13 9.82
C ALA A 2 -7.60 7.75 11.31
N ILE A 3 -8.33 8.52 12.10
CA ILE A 3 -8.49 8.31 13.55
C ILE A 3 -9.95 8.46 13.94
N ILE A 4 -10.29 8.00 15.14
CA ILE A 4 -11.54 8.40 15.79
C ILE A 4 -11.27 9.69 16.55
N HIS A 5 -11.94 10.76 16.16
CA HIS A 5 -11.79 12.06 16.81
C HIS A 5 -12.16 11.97 18.31
N PRO A 6 -11.30 12.44 19.23
CA PRO A 6 -11.51 12.23 20.67
C PRO A 6 -12.83 12.78 21.21
N GLU A 7 -13.27 13.93 20.70
CA GLU A 7 -14.48 14.61 21.17
C GLU A 7 -15.73 14.15 20.40
N THR A 8 -15.69 14.19 19.06
CA THR A 8 -16.86 13.90 18.24
C THR A 8 -17.15 12.42 18.09
N LYS A 9 -16.20 11.54 18.46
CA LYS A 9 -16.25 10.07 18.28
C LYS A 9 -16.50 9.63 16.85
N LYS A 10 -16.25 10.51 15.87
CA LYS A 10 -16.40 10.22 14.44
C LYS A 10 -15.05 9.92 13.79
N PRO A 11 -15.02 9.07 12.76
CA PRO A 11 -13.80 8.86 11.99
C PRO A 11 -13.43 10.14 11.22
N VAL A 12 -12.17 10.51 11.29
CA VAL A 12 -11.61 11.68 10.62
C VAL A 12 -10.32 11.30 9.93
N VAL A 13 -10.17 11.71 8.66
CA VAL A 13 -8.94 11.56 7.91
C VAL A 13 -7.97 12.68 8.33
N LEU A 14 -6.75 12.31 8.67
CA LEU A 14 -5.71 13.27 8.99
C LEU A 14 -5.20 13.90 7.69
N LYS A 15 -5.26 15.22 7.62
CA LYS A 15 -4.76 16.03 6.49
C LYS A 15 -3.57 16.85 6.96
N GLU A 16 -2.57 16.96 6.12
CA GLU A 16 -1.44 17.85 6.35
C GLU A 16 -1.81 19.32 6.09
N TYR A 17 -0.88 20.23 6.40
CA TYR A 17 -1.06 21.67 6.26
C TYR A 17 -1.54 22.12 4.87
N HIS A 18 -1.20 21.38 3.82
CA HIS A 18 -1.64 21.66 2.44
C HIS A 18 -2.94 20.94 2.06
N GLY A 19 -3.66 20.35 3.02
CA GLY A 19 -4.95 19.68 2.79
C GLY A 19 -4.85 18.32 2.13
N ASN A 20 -3.65 17.82 1.79
CA ASN A 20 -3.47 16.50 1.22
C ASN A 20 -3.57 15.43 2.31
N ALA A 21 -4.39 14.43 2.04
CA ALA A 21 -4.59 13.27 2.94
C ALA A 21 -3.85 12.01 2.46
N LEU A 22 -3.35 12.04 1.24
CA LEU A 22 -2.65 10.92 0.61
C LEU A 22 -1.15 11.11 0.77
N VAL A 23 -0.46 10.03 1.10
CA VAL A 23 1.00 9.96 1.16
C VAL A 23 1.43 8.92 0.13
N PRO A 24 2.18 9.29 -0.91
CA PRO A 24 2.71 8.33 -1.87
C PRO A 24 3.54 7.25 -1.19
N SER A 25 3.31 5.98 -1.54
CA SER A 25 4.10 4.85 -1.03
C SER A 25 5.42 4.73 -1.80
N ILE A 26 6.24 5.77 -1.70
CA ILE A 26 7.52 5.93 -2.38
C ILE A 26 8.59 6.23 -1.35
N ILE A 27 9.77 5.63 -1.50
CA ILE A 27 10.91 5.77 -0.60
C ILE A 27 12.12 6.16 -1.44
N HIS A 28 12.83 7.21 -1.06
CA HIS A 28 14.10 7.59 -1.68
C HIS A 28 15.24 7.53 -0.65
N PHE A 29 16.33 6.90 -1.05
CA PHE A 29 17.54 6.78 -0.26
C PHE A 29 18.56 7.80 -0.76
N ALA A 30 18.59 8.95 -0.09
CA ALA A 30 19.48 10.04 -0.45
C ALA A 30 20.94 9.76 -0.03
N PRO A 31 21.92 10.39 -0.68
CA PRO A 31 23.32 10.37 -0.23
C PRO A 31 23.44 10.80 1.23
N GLY A 32 24.36 10.17 1.96
CA GLY A 32 24.53 10.46 3.41
C GLY A 32 23.58 9.71 4.33
N GLY A 33 22.72 8.81 3.79
CA GLY A 33 21.90 7.88 4.58
C GLY A 33 20.54 8.44 4.98
N THR A 34 20.17 9.62 4.51
CA THR A 34 18.81 10.18 4.71
C THR A 34 17.80 9.38 3.90
N ILE A 35 16.68 9.04 4.53
CA ILE A 35 15.56 8.33 3.88
C ILE A 35 14.37 9.30 3.80
N LEU A 36 13.90 9.55 2.58
CA LEU A 36 12.71 10.35 2.29
C LEU A 36 11.53 9.41 1.98
N VAL A 37 10.32 9.79 2.38
CA VAL A 37 9.11 9.02 2.10
C VAL A 37 7.99 9.97 1.65
N GLY A 38 7.17 9.51 0.71
CA GLY A 38 6.01 10.27 0.24
C GLY A 38 6.36 11.26 -0.86
N ASP A 39 5.80 12.48 -0.78
CA ASP A 39 5.92 13.49 -1.83
C ASP A 39 7.37 13.93 -2.07
N GLU A 40 8.18 14.01 -1.03
CA GLU A 40 9.60 14.35 -1.16
C GLU A 40 10.36 13.24 -1.91
N ALA A 41 10.08 11.96 -1.60
CA ALA A 41 10.67 10.84 -2.32
C ALA A 41 10.22 10.80 -3.80
N LYS A 42 8.97 11.17 -4.08
CA LYS A 42 8.38 11.17 -5.42
C LYS A 42 9.16 12.07 -6.40
N LYS A 43 9.77 13.15 -5.92
CA LYS A 43 10.56 14.07 -6.74
C LYS A 43 11.77 13.40 -7.39
N HIS A 44 12.24 12.29 -6.81
CA HIS A 44 13.44 11.56 -7.22
C HIS A 44 13.18 10.33 -8.11
N LEU A 45 11.94 10.12 -8.56
CA LEU A 45 11.61 9.00 -9.43
C LEU A 45 12.32 9.04 -10.78
N VAL A 46 12.63 10.24 -11.28
CA VAL A 46 13.24 10.45 -12.60
C VAL A 46 14.74 10.62 -12.50
N ASP A 47 15.22 11.43 -11.57
CA ASP A 47 16.64 11.78 -11.44
C ASP A 47 17.47 10.71 -10.71
N ALA A 48 16.85 9.92 -9.83
CA ALA A 48 17.51 8.87 -9.07
C ALA A 48 16.67 7.57 -8.98
N PRO A 49 16.28 6.97 -10.12
CA PRO A 49 15.33 5.85 -10.14
C PRO A 49 15.84 4.60 -9.41
N GLN A 50 17.15 4.34 -9.41
CA GLN A 50 17.74 3.17 -8.73
C GLN A 50 17.76 3.30 -7.20
N GLN A 51 17.71 4.52 -6.68
CA GLN A 51 17.64 4.83 -5.25
C GLN A 51 16.21 5.14 -4.78
N THR A 52 15.24 5.09 -5.70
CA THR A 52 13.84 5.43 -5.40
C THR A 52 12.95 4.22 -5.59
N VAL A 53 12.43 3.71 -4.49
CA VAL A 53 11.64 2.48 -4.43
C VAL A 53 10.15 2.83 -4.37
N PHE A 54 9.35 2.21 -5.22
CA PHE A 54 7.91 2.37 -5.31
C PHE A 54 7.22 1.01 -5.48
N SER A 55 5.91 0.96 -5.36
CA SER A 55 5.08 -0.25 -5.55
C SER A 55 5.51 -1.47 -4.71
N VAL A 56 6.12 -1.25 -3.53
CA VAL A 56 6.61 -2.31 -2.63
C VAL A 56 5.51 -3.29 -2.25
N LYS A 57 4.26 -2.85 -2.22
CA LYS A 57 3.08 -3.68 -1.92
C LYS A 57 2.99 -4.91 -2.84
N ARG A 58 3.45 -4.80 -4.10
CA ARG A 58 3.50 -5.92 -5.08
C ARG A 58 4.52 -6.99 -4.72
N LEU A 59 5.50 -6.65 -3.91
CA LEU A 59 6.61 -7.54 -3.51
C LEU A 59 6.37 -8.23 -2.17
N MET A 60 5.35 -7.81 -1.42
CA MET A 60 5.06 -8.34 -0.09
C MET A 60 4.74 -9.83 -0.14
N GLY A 61 5.48 -10.63 0.63
CA GLY A 61 5.28 -12.07 0.72
C GLY A 61 5.53 -12.86 -0.57
N LYS A 62 6.28 -12.29 -1.51
CA LYS A 62 6.60 -12.88 -2.82
C LYS A 62 8.04 -13.37 -2.88
N SER A 63 8.26 -14.46 -3.65
CA SER A 63 9.59 -14.86 -4.13
C SER A 63 9.91 -14.16 -5.46
N TYR A 64 11.16 -14.30 -5.94
CA TYR A 64 11.51 -13.76 -7.25
C TYR A 64 10.72 -14.46 -8.38
N ASN A 65 10.48 -15.75 -8.26
CA ASN A 65 9.68 -16.50 -9.23
C ASN A 65 8.26 -15.94 -9.38
N ASP A 66 7.65 -15.50 -8.27
CA ASP A 66 6.31 -14.90 -8.28
C ASP A 66 6.25 -13.56 -9.04
N ILE A 67 7.37 -12.84 -9.12
CA ILE A 67 7.41 -11.50 -9.72
C ILE A 67 8.13 -11.47 -11.07
N ARG A 68 8.72 -12.56 -11.50
CA ARG A 68 9.57 -12.65 -12.70
C ARG A 68 8.92 -12.06 -13.94
N VAL A 69 7.62 -12.29 -14.13
CA VAL A 69 6.86 -11.83 -15.31
C VAL A 69 6.82 -10.30 -15.42
N TYR A 70 6.82 -9.61 -14.29
CA TYR A 70 6.76 -8.14 -14.24
C TYR A 70 7.97 -7.50 -13.55
N SER A 71 9.07 -8.24 -13.39
CA SER A 71 10.30 -7.73 -12.77
C SER A 71 10.88 -6.51 -13.49
N SER A 72 10.70 -6.43 -14.82
CA SER A 72 11.10 -5.27 -15.63
C SER A 72 10.30 -3.99 -15.37
N PHE A 73 9.24 -4.08 -14.56
CA PHE A 73 8.47 -2.92 -14.13
C PHE A 73 9.25 -2.04 -13.14
N PHE A 74 10.14 -2.64 -12.33
CA PHE A 74 10.87 -1.93 -11.30
C PHE A 74 12.13 -1.28 -11.87
N THR A 75 12.33 0.01 -11.57
CA THR A 75 13.55 0.76 -11.96
C THR A 75 14.71 0.51 -11.00
N TYR A 76 14.41 0.04 -9.78
CA TYR A 76 15.38 -0.39 -8.79
C TYR A 76 15.67 -1.89 -8.91
N LYS A 77 16.78 -2.33 -8.33
CA LYS A 77 17.24 -3.70 -8.49
C LYS A 77 16.56 -4.66 -7.51
N VAL A 78 15.76 -5.59 -8.06
CA VAL A 78 15.24 -6.75 -7.33
C VAL A 78 16.19 -7.93 -7.57
N ILE A 79 16.59 -8.60 -6.51
CA ILE A 79 17.61 -9.66 -6.55
C ILE A 79 16.91 -10.99 -6.86
N ASP A 80 17.44 -11.66 -7.89
CA ASP A 80 17.18 -13.08 -8.16
C ASP A 80 18.32 -13.89 -7.50
N ASP A 81 18.03 -14.48 -6.35
CA ASP A 81 19.00 -15.36 -5.68
C ASP A 81 18.82 -16.84 -6.09
N GLN A 82 17.99 -17.09 -7.10
CA GLN A 82 17.67 -18.43 -7.63
C GLN A 82 17.12 -19.40 -6.58
N THR A 83 16.53 -18.87 -5.52
CA THR A 83 15.90 -19.64 -4.45
C THR A 83 14.41 -19.32 -4.36
N GLU A 84 13.67 -20.14 -3.62
CA GLU A 84 12.27 -19.86 -3.24
C GLU A 84 12.17 -18.84 -2.08
N SER A 85 13.26 -18.16 -1.75
CA SER A 85 13.28 -17.16 -0.69
C SER A 85 12.50 -15.90 -1.08
N LEU A 86 12.08 -15.14 -0.08
CA LEU A 86 11.42 -13.85 -0.30
C LEU A 86 12.38 -12.87 -0.99
N VAL A 87 11.82 -12.10 -1.93
CA VAL A 87 12.61 -11.12 -2.70
C VAL A 87 13.37 -10.15 -1.81
N LYS A 88 14.54 -9.73 -2.30
CA LYS A 88 15.37 -8.67 -1.72
C LYS A 88 15.53 -7.54 -2.73
N ILE A 89 15.53 -6.33 -2.23
CA ILE A 89 15.74 -5.12 -3.03
C ILE A 89 17.11 -4.56 -2.68
N GLN A 90 17.94 -4.34 -3.70
CA GLN A 90 19.24 -3.71 -3.53
C GLN A 90 19.12 -2.20 -3.79
N VAL A 91 19.55 -1.40 -2.82
CA VAL A 91 19.69 0.05 -2.96
C VAL A 91 21.09 0.44 -2.52
N GLY A 92 21.91 0.87 -3.45
CA GLY A 92 23.36 1.04 -3.23
C GLY A 92 23.99 -0.29 -2.80
N ASP A 93 24.71 -0.27 -1.69
CA ASP A 93 25.38 -1.45 -1.12
C ASP A 93 24.53 -2.21 -0.09
N ARG A 94 23.28 -1.81 0.10
CA ARG A 94 22.38 -2.40 1.10
C ARG A 94 21.27 -3.20 0.46
N PHE A 95 20.83 -4.22 1.20
CA PHE A 95 19.71 -5.07 0.83
C PHE A 95 18.56 -4.85 1.81
N TYR A 96 17.35 -4.75 1.26
CA TYR A 96 16.12 -4.56 2.03
C TYR A 96 15.10 -5.61 1.63
N SER A 97 14.37 -6.12 2.61
CA SER A 97 13.15 -6.88 2.36
C SER A 97 11.96 -5.94 2.07
N PRO A 98 10.92 -6.41 1.36
CA PRO A 98 9.67 -5.65 1.21
C PRO A 98 9.04 -5.26 2.55
N VAL A 99 9.22 -6.09 3.58
CA VAL A 99 8.73 -5.83 4.94
C VAL A 99 9.44 -4.62 5.57
N GLU A 100 10.77 -4.56 5.48
CA GLU A 100 11.55 -3.40 5.95
C GLU A 100 11.16 -2.12 5.22
N LEU A 101 11.04 -2.17 3.89
CA LEU A 101 10.65 -1.00 3.10
C LEU A 101 9.23 -0.53 3.45
N SER A 102 8.28 -1.47 3.58
CA SER A 102 6.92 -1.13 4.01
C SER A 102 6.90 -0.54 5.42
N SER A 103 7.80 -0.99 6.30
CA SER A 103 7.90 -0.43 7.65
C SER A 103 8.33 1.04 7.65
N LEU A 104 9.17 1.45 6.70
CA LEU A 104 9.56 2.87 6.55
C LEU A 104 8.37 3.74 6.19
N ILE A 105 7.50 3.27 5.28
CA ILE A 105 6.26 3.98 4.93
C ILE A 105 5.34 4.08 6.14
N LEU A 106 5.12 2.96 6.85
CA LEU A 106 4.26 2.95 8.03
C LEU A 106 4.81 3.82 9.17
N LYS A 107 6.14 3.86 9.33
CA LYS A 107 6.81 4.72 10.30
C LYS A 107 6.61 6.20 9.96
N GLU A 108 6.70 6.57 8.70
CA GLU A 108 6.40 7.93 8.24
C GLU A 108 4.96 8.31 8.52
N LEU A 109 3.99 7.44 8.20
CA LEU A 109 2.57 7.67 8.49
C LEU A 109 2.31 7.81 9.99
N LYS A 110 2.98 7.01 10.81
CA LYS A 110 2.94 7.12 12.27
C LYS A 110 3.47 8.48 12.74
N THR A 111 4.65 8.88 12.27
CA THR A 111 5.29 10.16 12.63
C THR A 111 4.38 11.35 12.27
N ARG A 112 3.77 11.34 11.08
CA ARG A 112 2.81 12.36 10.67
C ARG A 112 1.58 12.39 11.56
N ALA A 113 1.04 11.22 11.91
CA ALA A 113 -0.09 11.13 12.83
C ALA A 113 0.26 11.70 14.22
N GLU A 114 1.41 11.33 14.76
CA GLU A 114 1.90 11.83 16.06
C GLU A 114 2.13 13.34 16.04
N HIS A 115 2.64 13.87 14.93
CA HIS A 115 2.82 15.32 14.75
C HIS A 115 1.49 16.08 14.77
N ILE A 116 0.47 15.56 14.08
CA ILE A 116 -0.86 16.19 14.03
C ILE A 116 -1.58 16.04 15.37
N LEU A 117 -1.53 14.86 15.97
CA LEU A 117 -2.25 14.54 17.20
C LEU A 117 -1.57 15.04 18.47
N LYS A 118 -0.28 15.42 18.37
CA LYS A 118 0.59 15.81 19.52
C LYS A 118 0.61 14.74 20.62
N THR A 119 0.46 13.48 20.26
CA THR A 119 0.47 12.34 21.18
C THR A 119 1.07 11.11 20.50
N PRO A 120 1.74 10.20 21.24
CA PRO A 120 2.27 8.97 20.67
C PRO A 120 1.16 8.09 20.08
N VAL A 121 1.43 7.51 18.91
CA VAL A 121 0.58 6.54 18.22
C VAL A 121 1.23 5.17 18.33
N THR A 122 0.66 4.31 19.16
CA THR A 122 1.21 2.97 19.41
C THR A 122 0.41 1.84 18.78
N LYS A 123 -0.86 2.08 18.44
CA LYS A 123 -1.79 1.06 17.95
C LYS A 123 -2.34 1.43 16.58
N ALA A 124 -2.50 0.42 15.72
CA ALA A 124 -3.09 0.62 14.40
C ALA A 124 -3.95 -0.56 13.96
N VAL A 125 -4.92 -0.25 13.10
CA VAL A 125 -5.54 -1.21 12.19
C VAL A 125 -5.00 -0.92 10.80
N ILE A 126 -4.54 -1.96 10.09
CA ILE A 126 -3.96 -1.81 8.76
C ILE A 126 -4.86 -2.54 7.76
N THR A 127 -5.14 -1.91 6.63
CA THR A 127 -5.91 -2.52 5.56
C THR A 127 -5.01 -3.17 4.53
N VAL A 128 -5.50 -4.26 3.93
CA VAL A 128 -4.83 -5.00 2.86
C VAL A 128 -5.85 -5.37 1.78
N PRO A 129 -5.42 -5.60 0.53
CA PRO A 129 -6.27 -6.16 -0.51
C PRO A 129 -6.98 -7.43 -0.04
N ALA A 130 -8.23 -7.63 -0.47
CA ALA A 130 -8.96 -8.84 -0.11
C ALA A 130 -8.32 -10.11 -0.70
N TYR A 131 -7.65 -9.96 -1.84
CA TYR A 131 -6.96 -11.04 -2.56
C TYR A 131 -5.57 -11.38 -1.99
N PHE A 132 -5.08 -10.67 -0.95
CA PHE A 132 -3.84 -11.02 -0.27
C PHE A 132 -3.95 -12.38 0.42
N ASN A 133 -2.95 -13.24 0.21
CA ASN A 133 -2.79 -14.50 0.92
C ASN A 133 -2.25 -14.29 2.36
N ASP A 134 -2.17 -15.37 3.13
CA ASP A 134 -1.74 -15.31 4.53
C ASP A 134 -0.30 -14.83 4.68
N ALA A 135 0.61 -15.20 3.78
CA ALA A 135 2.00 -14.73 3.80
C ALA A 135 2.09 -13.20 3.62
N GLN A 136 1.31 -12.63 2.70
CA GLN A 136 1.25 -11.20 2.45
C GLN A 136 0.61 -10.43 3.63
N ARG A 137 -0.41 -11.01 4.26
CA ARG A 137 -1.04 -10.46 5.47
C ARG A 137 -0.08 -10.48 6.65
N GLN A 138 0.66 -11.57 6.83
CA GLN A 138 1.67 -11.66 7.88
C GLN A 138 2.81 -10.67 7.64
N ALA A 139 3.33 -10.56 6.41
CA ALA A 139 4.34 -9.59 6.04
C ALA A 139 3.90 -8.14 6.35
N THR A 140 2.63 -7.80 6.08
CA THR A 140 2.06 -6.48 6.42
C THR A 140 2.01 -6.26 7.94
N ARG A 141 1.63 -7.27 8.70
CA ARG A 141 1.64 -7.22 10.18
C ARG A 141 3.05 -6.99 10.71
N ASP A 142 4.03 -7.68 10.15
CA ASP A 142 5.43 -7.57 10.57
C ASP A 142 6.04 -6.21 10.21
N ALA A 143 5.68 -5.66 9.05
CA ALA A 143 6.03 -4.28 8.68
C ALA A 143 5.47 -3.26 9.70
N GLY A 144 4.23 -3.45 10.16
CA GLY A 144 3.64 -2.63 11.20
C GLY A 144 4.40 -2.70 12.53
N LYS A 145 4.78 -3.90 12.95
CA LYS A 145 5.60 -4.12 14.15
C LYS A 145 6.97 -3.44 14.04
N LEU A 146 7.66 -3.59 12.88
CA LEU A 146 8.93 -2.92 12.63
C LEU A 146 8.81 -1.39 12.64
N ALA A 147 7.66 -0.85 12.26
CA ALA A 147 7.35 0.58 12.37
C ALA A 147 7.06 1.03 13.82
N GLY A 148 7.08 0.12 14.78
CA GLY A 148 6.78 0.39 16.20
C GLY A 148 5.27 0.56 16.45
N LEU A 149 4.44 -0.20 15.71
CA LEU A 149 2.99 -0.24 15.89
C LEU A 149 2.55 -1.60 16.44
N ASP A 150 1.69 -1.58 17.45
CA ASP A 150 0.89 -2.74 17.82
C ASP A 150 -0.28 -2.87 16.82
N VAL A 151 -0.16 -3.84 15.92
CA VAL A 151 -1.15 -4.07 14.86
C VAL A 151 -2.32 -4.87 15.42
N LEU A 152 -3.36 -4.17 15.82
CA LEU A 152 -4.55 -4.76 16.43
C LEU A 152 -5.30 -5.69 15.49
N ARG A 153 -5.43 -5.28 14.22
CA ARG A 153 -6.09 -6.08 13.16
C ARG A 153 -5.52 -5.76 11.79
N ILE A 154 -5.58 -6.76 10.92
CA ILE A 154 -5.52 -6.60 9.46
C ILE A 154 -6.95 -6.74 8.95
N VAL A 155 -7.41 -5.78 8.15
CA VAL A 155 -8.77 -5.71 7.62
C VAL A 155 -8.72 -5.65 6.10
N ASN A 156 -9.66 -6.30 5.43
CA ASN A 156 -9.75 -6.22 3.97
C ASN A 156 -10.16 -4.81 3.52
N GLU A 157 -9.49 -4.27 2.52
CA GLU A 157 -9.76 -2.94 1.95
C GLU A 157 -11.23 -2.78 1.52
N PRO A 158 -11.88 -3.73 0.81
CA PRO A 158 -13.29 -3.59 0.46
C PRO A 158 -14.23 -3.58 1.68
N THR A 159 -13.89 -4.31 2.74
CA THR A 159 -14.64 -4.25 4.00
C THR A 159 -14.51 -2.89 4.66
N ALA A 160 -13.27 -2.36 4.72
CA ALA A 160 -13.02 -1.04 5.29
C ALA A 160 -13.70 0.07 4.46
N ALA A 161 -13.65 0.00 3.13
CA ALA A 161 -14.33 0.92 2.24
C ALA A 161 -15.85 0.90 2.45
N SER A 162 -16.43 -0.29 2.57
CA SER A 162 -17.88 -0.46 2.82
C SER A 162 -18.29 0.15 4.16
N LEU A 163 -17.48 -0.02 5.20
CA LEU A 163 -17.69 0.60 6.51
C LEU A 163 -17.59 2.12 6.45
N ALA A 164 -16.57 2.64 5.75
CA ALA A 164 -16.30 4.09 5.64
C ALA A 164 -17.37 4.81 4.79
N TYR A 165 -17.89 4.15 3.78
CA TYR A 165 -18.94 4.72 2.92
C TYR A 165 -20.24 5.01 3.69
N GLY A 166 -20.26 4.68 5.01
CA GLY A 166 -21.35 5.06 5.89
C GLY A 166 -22.65 4.38 5.47
N LEU A 167 -22.56 3.14 5.05
CA LEU A 167 -23.73 2.30 4.89
C LEU A 167 -24.37 2.12 6.28
N GLY A 168 -24.79 3.25 6.85
CA GLY A 168 -25.70 3.33 7.99
C GLY A 168 -27.01 2.72 7.58
N LEU A 169 -26.98 1.40 7.38
CA LEU A 169 -28.17 0.65 7.07
C LEU A 169 -29.09 0.68 8.28
N LYS A 170 -30.34 0.90 8.01
CA LYS A 170 -31.39 0.59 8.97
C LYS A 170 -31.16 -0.86 9.41
N LYS A 171 -31.35 -1.14 10.70
CA LYS A 171 -31.01 -2.44 11.32
C LYS A 171 -31.54 -3.69 10.59
N ASP A 172 -32.53 -3.52 9.74
CA ASP A 172 -33.22 -4.62 9.04
C ASP A 172 -32.98 -4.64 7.51
N GLU A 173 -32.10 -3.77 7.01
CA GLU A 173 -31.83 -3.69 5.58
C GLU A 173 -30.80 -4.75 5.17
N ILE A 174 -31.12 -5.50 4.10
CA ILE A 174 -30.20 -6.45 3.47
C ILE A 174 -29.77 -5.85 2.13
N LYS A 175 -28.45 -5.71 1.92
CA LYS A 175 -27.88 -5.23 0.65
C LYS A 175 -26.79 -6.14 0.17
N THR A 176 -26.74 -6.35 -1.13
CA THR A 176 -25.54 -6.88 -1.80
C THR A 176 -24.86 -5.72 -2.51
N ILE A 177 -23.58 -5.56 -2.25
CA ILE A 177 -22.76 -4.47 -2.78
C ILE A 177 -21.54 -5.04 -3.52
N ALA A 178 -21.15 -4.37 -4.58
CA ALA A 178 -19.87 -4.62 -5.25
C ALA A 178 -18.90 -3.48 -4.88
N VAL A 179 -17.72 -3.84 -4.45
CA VAL A 179 -16.61 -2.91 -4.25
C VAL A 179 -15.58 -3.15 -5.34
N TYR A 180 -15.36 -2.14 -6.15
CA TYR A 180 -14.36 -2.13 -7.22
C TYR A 180 -13.21 -1.23 -6.77
N ASP A 181 -12.08 -1.83 -6.44
CA ASP A 181 -10.90 -1.13 -5.93
C ASP A 181 -9.76 -1.24 -6.94
N LEU A 182 -9.56 -0.21 -7.74
CA LEU A 182 -8.44 -0.06 -8.65
C LEU A 182 -7.46 0.96 -8.08
N GLY A 183 -6.45 0.46 -7.37
CA GLY A 183 -5.39 1.27 -6.79
C GLY A 183 -4.26 1.58 -7.78
N GLY A 184 -3.17 2.15 -7.27
CA GLY A 184 -1.96 2.39 -8.08
C GLY A 184 -1.23 1.12 -8.49
N GLY A 185 -1.25 0.09 -7.64
CA GLY A 185 -0.48 -1.14 -7.85
C GLY A 185 -1.26 -2.44 -7.78
N THR A 186 -2.49 -2.44 -7.31
CA THR A 186 -3.35 -3.63 -7.18
C THR A 186 -4.76 -3.33 -7.64
N PHE A 187 -5.43 -4.35 -8.13
CA PHE A 187 -6.85 -4.33 -8.46
C PHE A 187 -7.58 -5.42 -7.68
N ASP A 188 -8.67 -5.06 -7.03
CA ASP A 188 -9.56 -5.97 -6.32
C ASP A 188 -11.02 -5.68 -6.67
N ILE A 189 -11.81 -6.73 -6.83
CA ILE A 189 -13.26 -6.66 -6.88
C ILE A 189 -13.84 -7.61 -5.84
N SER A 190 -14.77 -7.13 -5.02
CA SER A 190 -15.40 -7.93 -3.97
C SER A 190 -16.89 -7.73 -3.97
N ILE A 191 -17.63 -8.82 -3.83
CA ILE A 191 -19.07 -8.83 -3.62
C ILE A 191 -19.32 -9.11 -2.13
N LEU A 192 -19.97 -8.17 -1.48
CA LEU A 192 -20.29 -8.27 -0.06
C LEU A 192 -21.81 -8.25 0.14
N LYS A 193 -22.27 -9.10 1.04
CA LYS A 193 -23.63 -9.07 1.56
C LYS A 193 -23.63 -8.40 2.92
N LEU A 194 -24.50 -7.44 3.08
CA LEU A 194 -24.68 -6.72 4.30
C LEU A 194 -26.04 -7.10 4.90
N THR A 195 -26.01 -7.66 6.10
CA THR A 195 -27.20 -8.10 6.81
C THR A 195 -27.09 -7.67 8.26
N LYS A 196 -28.01 -6.82 8.73
CA LYS A 196 -28.06 -6.38 10.15
C LYS A 196 -26.72 -5.86 10.70
N GLY A 197 -25.95 -5.12 9.86
CA GLY A 197 -24.66 -4.56 10.24
C GLY A 197 -23.47 -5.55 10.16
N VAL A 198 -23.70 -6.79 9.72
CA VAL A 198 -22.66 -7.78 9.46
C VAL A 198 -22.31 -7.76 7.98
N PHE A 199 -21.00 -7.63 7.67
CA PHE A 199 -20.47 -7.71 6.32
C PHE A 199 -19.94 -9.12 6.06
N GLU A 200 -20.55 -9.80 5.11
CA GLU A 200 -20.13 -11.12 4.64
C GLU A 200 -19.53 -10.98 3.24
N VAL A 201 -18.29 -11.40 3.05
CA VAL A 201 -17.67 -11.44 1.72
C VAL A 201 -18.16 -12.70 1.00
N LEU A 202 -18.95 -12.51 -0.05
CA LEU A 202 -19.50 -13.62 -0.85
C LEU A 202 -18.50 -14.12 -1.88
N ALA A 203 -17.78 -13.18 -2.51
CA ALA A 203 -16.76 -13.49 -3.50
C ALA A 203 -15.74 -12.36 -3.54
N THR A 204 -14.49 -12.71 -3.85
CA THR A 204 -13.43 -11.75 -4.16
C THR A 204 -12.57 -12.29 -5.29
N ASN A 205 -12.09 -11.40 -6.14
CA ASN A 205 -11.10 -11.67 -7.16
C ASN A 205 -10.25 -10.42 -7.36
N GLY A 206 -9.11 -10.54 -8.02
CA GLY A 206 -8.24 -9.39 -8.25
C GLY A 206 -6.94 -9.76 -8.93
N ASP A 207 -6.12 -8.74 -9.13
CA ASP A 207 -4.77 -8.88 -9.65
C ASP A 207 -3.83 -8.01 -8.80
N SER A 208 -2.91 -8.66 -8.11
CA SER A 208 -1.92 -7.98 -7.27
C SER A 208 -0.80 -7.29 -8.04
N ALA A 209 -0.81 -7.37 -9.38
CA ALA A 209 0.15 -6.75 -10.28
C ALA A 209 -0.51 -5.84 -11.34
N LEU A 210 -1.78 -5.43 -11.13
CA LEU A 210 -2.52 -4.51 -12.00
C LEU A 210 -2.94 -3.28 -11.20
N GLY A 211 -2.63 -2.10 -11.71
CA GLY A 211 -3.04 -0.82 -11.13
C GLY A 211 -2.73 0.35 -12.03
N GLY A 212 -2.90 1.56 -11.53
CA GLY A 212 -2.64 2.80 -12.26
C GLY A 212 -1.24 2.88 -12.86
N ASP A 213 -0.23 2.38 -12.14
CA ASP A 213 1.15 2.36 -12.61
C ASP A 213 1.32 1.56 -13.92
N ASP A 214 0.50 0.51 -14.15
CA ASP A 214 0.56 -0.30 -15.37
C ASP A 214 -0.09 0.45 -16.53
N PHE A 215 -1.15 1.20 -16.27
CA PHE A 215 -1.75 2.08 -17.29
C PHE A 215 -0.78 3.17 -17.70
N ASP A 216 -0.13 3.83 -16.75
CA ASP A 216 0.88 4.86 -17.02
C ASP A 216 2.03 4.30 -17.85
N ARG A 217 2.52 3.10 -17.52
CA ARG A 217 3.54 2.41 -18.31
C ARG A 217 3.07 2.10 -19.73
N ARG A 218 1.82 1.67 -19.90
CA ARG A 218 1.27 1.37 -21.23
C ARG A 218 1.19 2.61 -22.08
N VAL A 219 0.75 3.72 -21.50
CA VAL A 219 0.74 5.03 -22.18
C VAL A 219 2.15 5.47 -22.55
N TYR A 220 3.11 5.33 -21.63
CA TYR A 220 4.52 5.64 -21.87
C TYR A 220 5.08 4.84 -23.06
N CYS A 221 4.90 3.52 -23.09
CA CYS A 221 5.34 2.68 -24.20
C CYS A 221 4.70 3.11 -25.52
N TRP A 222 3.40 3.38 -25.52
CA TRP A 222 2.69 3.88 -26.69
C TRP A 222 3.27 5.22 -27.19
N MET A 223 3.59 6.14 -26.28
CA MET A 223 4.23 7.43 -26.66
C MET A 223 5.60 7.23 -27.30
N LEU A 224 6.42 6.30 -26.78
CA LEU A 224 7.71 5.96 -27.37
C LEU A 224 7.54 5.40 -28.80
N GLU A 225 6.59 4.47 -28.99
CA GLU A 225 6.26 3.91 -30.31
C GLU A 225 5.86 5.03 -31.30
N GLN A 226 4.99 5.97 -30.89
CA GLN A 226 4.57 7.09 -31.74
C GLN A 226 5.72 8.07 -32.06
N ALA A 227 6.66 8.21 -31.14
CA ALA A 227 7.84 9.07 -31.32
C ALA A 227 8.99 8.38 -32.07
N ASN A 228 8.84 7.10 -32.46
CA ASN A 228 9.91 6.25 -33.02
C ASN A 228 11.17 6.19 -32.10
N LEU A 229 10.96 6.23 -30.80
CA LEU A 229 11.99 6.05 -29.80
C LEU A 229 11.91 4.62 -29.24
N HIS A 230 13.00 3.85 -29.41
CA HIS A 230 13.10 2.45 -28.98
C HIS A 230 14.16 2.29 -27.91
#